data_16d87205550bf62c369efd8f4131cf2c
#
_entry.id   16d87205550bf62c369efd8f4131cf2c
#
_cell.length_a   1.000
_cell.length_b   1.000
_cell.length_c   1.000
_cell.angle_alpha   90.00
_cell.angle_beta   90.00
_cell.angle_gamma   90.00
#
_symmetry.space_group_name_H-M   'P 1'
#
loop_
_entity.id
_entity.type
_entity.pdbx_description
1 polymer ?
#
loop_
_entity_poly.entity_id
_entity_poly.type
_entity_poly.pdbx_seq_one_letter_code
_entity_poly.pdbx_strand_id
1 'polypeptide(L)'
;MATRDPEATKARILAAALREFSAKGIAGARVDAIAASAKVNKRMLYYYFGSKDGLFQEILRRRLHERTAALHSAGGTAGSGAAVRQAMPERVTRVADDAEYTRLLLWEALETDPQQPVNAAIRRDFFRTLTDVVRAEQDAGRIPAEFDAAQWVLSEVCLVLGPMLLPQITQLVTGLVPTDPEFVAVRADFLGRLEARLAT
;
A
#
# COMPACT_ATOMS: atom_id res chain seq x y z
N MET A 1 13.97 26.76 25.49
CA MET A 1 12.73 26.47 24.72
C MET A 1 13.09 25.43 23.66
N ALA A 2 12.60 24.19 23.80
CA ALA A 2 12.86 23.18 22.80
C ALA A 2 12.22 23.61 21.47
N THR A 3 13.02 23.81 20.44
CA THR A 3 12.57 24.09 19.07
C THR A 3 11.69 22.91 18.66
N ARG A 4 10.38 23.13 18.53
CA ARG A 4 9.46 22.10 18.04
C ARG A 4 9.85 21.78 16.61
N ASP A 5 10.42 20.59 16.40
CA ASP A 5 10.73 20.08 15.08
C ASP A 5 9.42 19.91 14.27
N PRO A 6 9.22 20.70 13.18
CA PRO A 6 8.01 20.63 12.36
C PRO A 6 7.81 19.27 11.72
N GLU A 7 8.89 18.58 11.31
CA GLU A 7 8.81 17.29 10.66
C GLU A 7 8.43 16.17 11.64
N ALA A 8 8.98 16.18 12.85
CA ALA A 8 8.56 15.29 13.91
C ALA A 8 7.08 15.51 14.30
N THR A 9 6.62 16.77 14.24
CA THR A 9 5.21 17.10 14.51
C THR A 9 4.29 16.58 13.40
N LYS A 10 4.64 16.78 12.11
CA LYS A 10 3.90 16.22 10.97
C LYS A 10 3.84 14.69 11.04
N ALA A 11 4.96 14.03 11.33
CA ALA A 11 5.02 12.58 11.46
C ALA A 11 4.06 12.04 12.53
N ARG A 12 3.97 12.69 13.71
CA ARG A 12 3.02 12.31 14.77
C ARG A 12 1.57 12.48 14.32
N ILE A 13 1.25 13.57 13.62
CA ILE A 13 -0.10 13.81 13.12
C ILE A 13 -0.47 12.74 12.10
N LEU A 14 0.42 12.42 11.15
CA LEU A 14 0.18 11.41 10.13
C LEU A 14 -0.02 10.00 10.73
N ALA A 15 0.80 9.63 11.71
CA ALA A 15 0.64 8.35 12.41
C ALA A 15 -0.68 8.27 13.19
N ALA A 16 -1.10 9.34 13.87
CA ALA A 16 -2.37 9.40 14.56
C ALA A 16 -3.56 9.35 13.57
N ALA A 17 -3.43 10.04 12.44
CA ALA A 17 -4.46 10.07 11.41
C ALA A 17 -4.61 8.71 10.70
N LEU A 18 -3.51 8.02 10.40
CA LEU A 18 -3.54 6.68 9.83
C LEU A 18 -4.35 5.73 10.73
N ARG A 19 -4.09 5.71 12.03
CA ARG A 19 -4.87 4.90 12.99
C ARG A 19 -6.35 5.27 13.02
N GLU A 20 -6.69 6.54 13.06
CA GLU A 20 -8.08 7.01 13.14
C GLU A 20 -8.84 6.70 11.84
N PHE A 21 -8.24 6.97 10.66
CA PHE A 21 -8.85 6.68 9.37
C PHE A 21 -8.98 5.18 9.11
N SER A 22 -7.96 4.38 9.44
CA SER A 22 -8.03 2.93 9.26
C SER A 22 -9.10 2.28 10.14
N ALA A 23 -9.38 2.85 11.31
CA ALA A 23 -10.39 2.33 12.23
C ALA A 23 -11.82 2.75 11.89
N LYS A 24 -12.04 3.96 11.33
CA LYS A 24 -13.36 4.58 11.23
C LYS A 24 -13.76 5.07 9.84
N GLY A 25 -12.89 4.88 8.84
CA GLY A 25 -13.05 5.48 7.52
C GLY A 25 -12.76 6.98 7.48
N ILE A 26 -12.83 7.55 6.29
CA ILE A 26 -12.58 8.97 6.08
C ILE A 26 -13.72 9.79 6.68
N ALA A 27 -14.97 9.38 6.40
CA ALA A 27 -16.16 10.08 6.89
C ALA A 27 -16.27 10.04 8.43
N GLY A 28 -16.04 8.85 9.04
CA GLY A 28 -16.19 8.62 10.48
C GLY A 28 -15.06 9.15 11.35
N ALA A 29 -13.88 9.42 10.78
CA ALA A 29 -12.72 9.92 11.51
C ALA A 29 -12.92 11.35 12.04
N ARG A 30 -12.47 11.59 13.27
CA ARG A 30 -12.62 12.87 13.96
C ARG A 30 -11.28 13.58 14.11
N VAL A 31 -11.19 14.80 13.55
CA VAL A 31 -9.97 15.64 13.64
C VAL A 31 -9.56 15.91 15.08
N ASP A 32 -10.52 16.04 15.99
CA ASP A 32 -10.22 16.25 17.41
C ASP A 32 -9.55 15.03 18.04
N ALA A 33 -9.96 13.81 17.68
CA ALA A 33 -9.33 12.58 18.14
C ALA A 33 -7.89 12.45 17.59
N ILE A 34 -7.69 12.79 16.31
CA ILE A 34 -6.35 12.82 15.68
C ILE A 34 -5.44 13.82 16.41
N ALA A 35 -5.91 15.04 16.65
CA ALA A 35 -5.14 16.09 17.32
C ALA A 35 -4.76 15.70 18.76
N ALA A 36 -5.71 15.13 19.51
CA ALA A 36 -5.46 14.62 20.86
C ALA A 36 -4.41 13.48 20.87
N SER A 37 -4.57 12.49 19.97
CA SER A 37 -3.64 11.37 19.84
C SER A 37 -2.23 11.82 19.42
N ALA A 38 -2.12 12.83 18.55
CA ALA A 38 -0.85 13.42 18.12
C ALA A 38 -0.24 14.39 19.13
N LYS A 39 -0.95 14.70 20.22
CA LYS A 39 -0.56 15.71 21.23
C LYS A 39 -0.29 17.09 20.61
N VAL A 40 -1.19 17.52 19.73
CA VAL A 40 -1.19 18.84 19.09
C VAL A 40 -2.57 19.50 19.23
N ASN A 41 -2.67 20.79 18.99
CA ASN A 41 -3.97 21.43 18.84
C ASN A 41 -4.51 21.26 17.41
N LYS A 42 -5.82 21.31 17.27
CA LYS A 42 -6.53 21.17 15.98
C LYS A 42 -6.08 22.20 14.93
N ARG A 43 -5.71 23.43 15.37
CA ARG A 43 -5.23 24.49 14.49
C ARG A 43 -3.92 24.10 13.79
N MET A 44 -3.00 23.40 14.49
CA MET A 44 -1.77 22.90 13.88
C MET A 44 -2.03 21.87 12.81
N LEU A 45 -3.02 21.01 12.98
CA LEU A 45 -3.40 20.03 11.96
C LEU A 45 -3.85 20.74 10.68
N TYR A 46 -4.75 21.70 10.80
CA TYR A 46 -5.18 22.49 9.63
C TYR A 46 -4.06 23.35 9.04
N TYR A 47 -3.16 23.87 9.85
CA TYR A 47 -2.00 24.61 9.37
C TYR A 47 -1.09 23.76 8.46
N TYR A 48 -0.85 22.48 8.82
CA TYR A 48 0.04 21.61 8.04
C TYR A 48 -0.64 20.94 6.83
N PHE A 49 -1.92 20.62 6.95
CA PHE A 49 -2.59 19.76 5.97
C PHE A 49 -3.84 20.38 5.33
N GLY A 50 -4.22 21.58 5.73
CA GLY A 50 -5.35 22.32 5.17
C GLY A 50 -6.72 21.79 5.60
N SER A 51 -6.97 20.50 5.37
CA SER A 51 -8.25 19.84 5.65
C SER A 51 -8.08 18.40 6.15
N LYS A 52 -9.18 17.75 6.53
CA LYS A 52 -9.22 16.32 6.81
C LYS A 52 -8.87 15.50 5.57
N ASP A 53 -9.39 15.91 4.41
CA ASP A 53 -9.11 15.26 3.13
C ASP A 53 -7.64 15.47 2.70
N GLY A 54 -7.08 16.68 2.90
CA GLY A 54 -5.67 16.94 2.66
C GLY A 54 -4.74 16.07 3.52
N LEU A 55 -5.13 15.83 4.76
CA LEU A 55 -4.41 14.92 5.65
C LEU A 55 -4.49 13.46 5.17
N PHE A 56 -5.66 13.01 4.72
CA PHE A 56 -5.85 11.69 4.12
C PHE A 56 -5.01 11.52 2.84
N GLN A 57 -5.07 12.50 1.93
CA GLN A 57 -4.27 12.53 0.70
C GLN A 57 -2.77 12.44 0.98
N GLU A 58 -2.29 13.16 2.01
CA GLU A 58 -0.88 13.16 2.39
C GLU A 58 -0.41 11.81 2.93
N ILE A 59 -1.25 11.07 3.67
CA ILE A 59 -0.93 9.71 4.11
C ILE A 59 -0.73 8.80 2.89
N LEU A 60 -1.69 8.79 1.96
CA LEU A 60 -1.61 7.97 0.75
C LEU A 60 -0.39 8.35 -0.11
N ARG A 61 -0.11 9.65 -0.25
CA ARG A 61 1.03 10.16 -1.00
C ARG A 61 2.36 9.69 -0.40
N ARG A 62 2.54 9.80 0.92
CA ARG A 62 3.77 9.35 1.60
C ARG A 62 4.01 7.86 1.44
N ARG A 63 3.00 7.05 1.69
CA ARG A 63 3.10 5.59 1.53
C ARG A 63 3.46 5.19 0.10
N LEU A 64 2.91 5.89 -0.88
CA LEU A 64 3.24 5.64 -2.27
C LEU A 64 4.68 6.04 -2.60
N HIS A 65 5.15 7.19 -2.11
CA HIS A 65 6.55 7.62 -2.28
C HIS A 65 7.54 6.62 -1.64
N GLU A 66 7.26 6.14 -0.43
CA GLU A 66 8.07 5.12 0.25
C GLU A 66 8.17 3.84 -0.60
N ARG A 67 7.05 3.39 -1.18
CA ARG A 67 7.01 2.23 -2.07
C ARG A 67 7.75 2.46 -3.38
N THR A 68 7.57 3.63 -3.99
CA THR A 68 8.28 4.01 -5.22
C THR A 68 9.78 4.11 -4.98
N ALA A 69 10.21 4.72 -3.87
CA ALA A 69 11.63 4.80 -3.50
C ALA A 69 12.23 3.40 -3.27
N ALA A 70 11.49 2.49 -2.64
CA ALA A 70 11.92 1.10 -2.47
C ALA A 70 12.07 0.36 -3.81
N LEU A 71 11.20 0.62 -4.79
CA LEU A 71 11.34 0.09 -6.15
C LEU A 71 12.63 0.58 -6.84
N HIS A 72 12.96 1.86 -6.71
CA HIS A 72 14.16 2.42 -7.33
C HIS A 72 15.46 2.01 -6.61
N SER A 73 15.43 1.88 -5.28
CA SER A 73 16.63 1.51 -4.50
C SER A 73 17.01 0.03 -4.63
N ALA A 74 16.04 -0.84 -4.84
CA ALA A 74 16.27 -2.26 -5.08
C ALA A 74 16.78 -2.55 -6.51
N GLY A 75 16.65 -1.62 -7.47
CA GLY A 75 17.10 -1.70 -8.85
C GLY A 75 18.27 -0.76 -9.12
N GLY A 76 19.45 -1.07 -8.61
CA GLY A 76 20.68 -0.40 -9.09
C GLY A 76 20.80 -0.51 -10.60
N THR A 77 20.74 0.62 -11.30
CA THR A 77 20.74 0.85 -12.75
C THR A 77 19.48 0.37 -13.48
N ALA A 78 18.92 1.26 -14.31
CA ALA A 78 17.83 0.98 -15.23
C ALA A 78 18.13 -0.27 -16.07
N GLY A 79 17.52 -1.40 -15.73
CA GLY A 79 17.70 -2.66 -16.46
C GLY A 79 17.73 -3.94 -15.64
N SER A 80 17.90 -3.88 -14.31
CA SER A 80 17.79 -5.10 -13.52
C SER A 80 16.36 -5.24 -12.97
N GLY A 81 15.54 -6.08 -13.59
CA GLY A 81 14.20 -6.47 -13.13
C GLY A 81 14.18 -7.15 -11.74
N ALA A 82 15.33 -7.23 -11.06
CA ALA A 82 15.48 -7.78 -9.72
C ALA A 82 14.76 -6.97 -8.63
N ALA A 83 14.54 -5.67 -8.84
CA ALA A 83 13.91 -4.81 -7.84
C ALA A 83 12.37 -4.94 -7.82
N VAL A 84 11.80 -5.27 -8.94
CA VAL A 84 10.35 -5.52 -9.05
C VAL A 84 10.06 -6.99 -8.78
N ARG A 85 11.05 -7.86 -8.89
CA ARG A 85 11.08 -9.18 -8.28
C ARG A 85 11.31 -9.12 -6.75
N GLN A 86 10.74 -8.16 -6.08
CA GLN A 86 10.38 -8.50 -4.70
C GLN A 86 9.39 -9.64 -4.84
N ALA A 87 9.92 -10.84 -4.61
CA ALA A 87 9.13 -12.06 -4.74
C ALA A 87 7.77 -11.85 -4.10
N MET A 88 6.68 -12.33 -4.67
CA MET A 88 5.35 -12.23 -4.08
C MET A 88 5.35 -12.52 -2.56
N PRO A 89 6.18 -13.45 -2.04
CA PRO A 89 6.35 -13.66 -0.60
C PRO A 89 6.68 -12.40 0.22
N GLU A 90 7.64 -11.59 -0.22
CA GLU A 90 8.03 -10.37 0.49
C GLU A 90 6.91 -9.31 0.46
N ARG A 91 6.15 -9.28 -0.64
CA ARG A 91 5.01 -8.37 -0.78
C ARG A 91 3.87 -8.74 0.16
N VAL A 92 3.61 -10.05 0.38
CA VAL A 92 2.63 -10.54 1.36
C VAL A 92 3.02 -10.11 2.77
N THR A 93 4.26 -10.33 3.18
CA THR A 93 4.77 -9.93 4.50
C THR A 93 4.60 -8.42 4.70
N ARG A 94 5.03 -7.62 3.72
CA ARG A 94 4.91 -6.16 3.80
C ARG A 94 3.46 -5.67 3.93
N VAL A 95 2.53 -6.31 3.24
CA VAL A 95 1.10 -5.97 3.31
C VAL A 95 0.51 -6.33 4.67
N ALA A 96 0.93 -7.45 5.25
CA ALA A 96 0.53 -7.85 6.59
C ALA A 96 1.09 -6.90 7.67
N ASP A 97 2.35 -6.48 7.54
CA ASP A 97 2.99 -5.52 8.45
C ASP A 97 2.35 -4.12 8.38
N ASP A 98 1.74 -3.75 7.24
CA ASP A 98 1.09 -2.46 7.03
C ASP A 98 -0.44 -2.59 6.91
N ALA A 99 -1.04 -3.39 7.80
CA ALA A 99 -2.48 -3.67 7.79
C ALA A 99 -3.34 -2.40 7.95
N GLU A 100 -2.87 -1.39 8.68
CA GLU A 100 -3.57 -0.10 8.83
C GLU A 100 -3.69 0.61 7.47
N TYR A 101 -2.62 0.64 6.68
CA TYR A 101 -2.64 1.23 5.35
C TYR A 101 -3.52 0.43 4.38
N THR A 102 -3.47 -0.90 4.44
CA THR A 102 -4.32 -1.75 3.59
C THR A 102 -5.81 -1.51 3.89
N ARG A 103 -6.17 -1.37 5.18
CA ARG A 103 -7.54 -1.00 5.57
C ARG A 103 -7.92 0.41 5.10
N LEU A 104 -6.96 1.34 5.07
CA LEU A 104 -7.17 2.68 4.53
C LEU A 104 -7.54 2.66 3.04
N LEU A 105 -6.88 1.80 2.24
CA LEU A 105 -7.21 1.59 0.82
C LEU A 105 -8.63 1.02 0.64
N LEU A 106 -9.07 0.14 1.54
CA LEU A 106 -10.44 -0.37 1.52
C LEU A 106 -11.46 0.75 1.79
N TRP A 107 -11.21 1.59 2.79
CA TRP A 107 -12.06 2.75 3.06
C TRP A 107 -12.11 3.73 1.89
N GLU A 108 -10.96 3.99 1.24
CA GLU A 108 -10.93 4.79 0.02
C GLU A 108 -11.85 4.20 -1.05
N ALA A 109 -11.73 2.89 -1.31
CA ALA A 109 -12.56 2.22 -2.32
C ALA A 109 -14.06 2.27 -2.03
N LEU A 110 -14.46 2.33 -0.75
CA LEU A 110 -15.87 2.39 -0.34
C LEU A 110 -16.43 3.82 -0.30
N GLU A 111 -15.59 4.83 0.00
CA GLU A 111 -16.05 6.19 0.31
C GLU A 111 -15.73 7.20 -0.80
N THR A 112 -14.94 6.83 -1.82
CA THR A 112 -14.55 7.76 -2.90
C THR A 112 -15.04 7.29 -4.27
N ASP A 113 -15.17 8.24 -5.21
CA ASP A 113 -15.52 7.94 -6.59
C ASP A 113 -14.37 7.18 -7.29
N PRO A 114 -14.59 5.96 -7.79
CA PRO A 114 -13.56 5.20 -8.48
C PRO A 114 -13.03 5.88 -9.76
N GLN A 115 -13.77 6.82 -10.33
CA GLN A 115 -13.32 7.59 -11.49
C GLN A 115 -12.38 8.75 -11.10
N GLN A 116 -12.32 9.09 -9.80
CA GLN A 116 -11.51 10.17 -9.27
C GLN A 116 -10.62 9.68 -8.11
N PRO A 117 -9.74 8.68 -8.34
CA PRO A 117 -8.92 8.13 -7.26
C PRO A 117 -7.99 9.20 -6.68
N VAL A 118 -7.84 9.17 -5.37
CA VAL A 118 -6.97 10.11 -4.64
C VAL A 118 -5.53 9.97 -5.15
N ASN A 119 -4.86 11.11 -5.38
CA ASN A 119 -3.48 11.15 -5.90
C ASN A 119 -3.30 10.40 -7.25
N ALA A 120 -4.30 10.47 -8.12
CA ALA A 120 -4.39 9.69 -9.36
C ALA A 120 -3.12 9.77 -10.25
N ALA A 121 -2.50 10.94 -10.38
CA ALA A 121 -1.31 11.13 -11.22
C ALA A 121 -0.13 10.30 -10.71
N ILE A 122 0.22 10.43 -9.42
CA ILE A 122 1.34 9.71 -8.79
C ILE A 122 1.07 8.19 -8.80
N ARG A 123 -0.19 7.79 -8.59
CA ARG A 123 -0.56 6.35 -8.61
C ARG A 123 -0.48 5.77 -10.01
N ARG A 124 -0.88 6.52 -11.05
CA ARG A 124 -0.71 6.09 -12.44
C ARG A 124 0.77 5.91 -12.80
N ASP A 125 1.63 6.83 -12.37
CA ASP A 125 3.07 6.72 -12.61
C ASP A 125 3.67 5.49 -11.92
N PHE A 126 3.27 5.21 -10.68
CA PHE A 126 3.69 4.01 -9.96
C PHE A 126 3.25 2.73 -10.68
N PHE A 127 1.98 2.60 -11.05
CA PHE A 127 1.48 1.40 -11.74
C PHE A 127 2.03 1.27 -13.15
N ARG A 128 2.30 2.38 -13.85
CA ARG A 128 3.00 2.36 -15.14
C ARG A 128 4.40 1.77 -14.98
N THR A 129 5.16 2.20 -13.98
CA THR A 129 6.48 1.62 -13.68
C THR A 129 6.40 0.11 -13.46
N LEU A 130 5.42 -0.37 -12.69
CA LEU A 130 5.23 -1.82 -12.50
C LEU A 130 4.89 -2.54 -13.81
N THR A 131 4.03 -1.95 -14.64
CA THR A 131 3.66 -2.52 -15.95
C THR A 131 4.86 -2.57 -16.90
N ASP A 132 5.70 -1.55 -16.92
CA ASP A 132 6.92 -1.52 -17.75
C ASP A 132 7.94 -2.57 -17.32
N VAL A 133 7.97 -2.90 -16.02
CA VAL A 133 8.81 -3.99 -15.55
C VAL A 133 8.25 -5.35 -15.96
N VAL A 134 6.94 -5.57 -15.88
CA VAL A 134 6.36 -6.81 -16.40
C VAL A 134 6.68 -6.98 -17.90
N ARG A 135 6.62 -5.91 -18.68
CA ARG A 135 7.03 -5.94 -20.10
C ARG A 135 8.50 -6.35 -20.28
N ALA A 136 9.40 -5.75 -19.48
CA ALA A 136 10.81 -6.12 -19.51
C ALA A 136 11.06 -7.60 -19.12
N GLU A 137 10.25 -8.15 -18.20
CA GLU A 137 10.29 -9.56 -17.83
C GLU A 137 9.73 -10.46 -18.96
N GLN A 138 8.74 -9.97 -19.71
CA GLN A 138 8.23 -10.65 -20.92
C GLN A 138 9.27 -10.66 -22.04
N ASP A 139 9.92 -9.52 -22.31
CA ASP A 139 11.00 -9.42 -23.30
C ASP A 139 12.19 -10.34 -22.98
N ALA A 140 12.41 -10.58 -21.68
CA ALA A 140 13.44 -11.50 -21.21
C ALA A 140 12.98 -12.97 -21.12
N GLY A 141 11.75 -13.29 -21.54
CA GLY A 141 11.19 -14.64 -21.52
C GLY A 141 10.87 -15.21 -20.14
N ARG A 142 10.79 -14.36 -19.09
CA ARG A 142 10.49 -14.78 -17.72
C ARG A 142 9.02 -14.72 -17.35
N ILE A 143 8.24 -13.92 -18.07
CA ILE A 143 6.78 -13.89 -18.02
C ILE A 143 6.28 -14.19 -19.45
N PRO A 144 5.28 -15.05 -19.63
CA PRO A 144 4.74 -15.33 -20.96
C PRO A 144 4.20 -14.07 -21.64
N ALA A 145 4.62 -13.82 -22.90
CA ALA A 145 4.27 -12.60 -23.63
C ALA A 145 2.78 -12.54 -24.07
N GLU A 146 2.06 -13.65 -23.96
CA GLU A 146 0.63 -13.75 -24.29
C GLU A 146 -0.28 -13.06 -23.25
N PHE A 147 0.22 -12.78 -22.04
CA PHE A 147 -0.54 -12.08 -21.01
C PHE A 147 -0.42 -10.57 -21.14
N ASP A 148 -1.55 -9.86 -21.01
CA ASP A 148 -1.51 -8.39 -20.92
C ASP A 148 -0.80 -7.95 -19.63
N ALA A 149 0.23 -7.09 -19.77
CA ALA A 149 1.08 -6.67 -18.66
C ALA A 149 0.33 -5.89 -17.57
N ALA A 150 -0.73 -5.13 -17.92
CA ALA A 150 -1.53 -4.41 -16.94
C ALA A 150 -2.44 -5.37 -16.16
N GLN A 151 -3.00 -6.37 -16.82
CA GLN A 151 -3.79 -7.43 -16.17
C GLN A 151 -2.92 -8.30 -15.26
N TRP A 152 -1.66 -8.55 -15.66
CA TRP A 152 -0.69 -9.24 -14.81
C TRP A 152 -0.46 -8.47 -13.50
N VAL A 153 -0.13 -7.16 -13.59
CA VAL A 153 0.05 -6.30 -12.40
C VAL A 153 -1.20 -6.27 -11.53
N LEU A 154 -2.39 -6.12 -12.14
CA LEU A 154 -3.66 -6.14 -11.39
C LEU A 154 -3.87 -7.47 -10.67
N SER A 155 -3.58 -8.60 -11.32
CA SER A 155 -3.71 -9.92 -10.72
C SER A 155 -2.78 -10.10 -9.53
N GLU A 156 -1.51 -9.67 -9.64
CA GLU A 156 -0.57 -9.68 -8.51
C GLU A 156 -1.07 -8.83 -7.34
N VAL A 157 -1.58 -7.62 -7.61
CA VAL A 157 -2.15 -6.75 -6.58
C VAL A 157 -3.31 -7.46 -5.86
N CYS A 158 -4.22 -8.08 -6.61
CA CYS A 158 -5.35 -8.82 -6.04
C CYS A 158 -4.89 -10.04 -5.23
N LEU A 159 -3.92 -10.80 -5.71
CA LEU A 159 -3.37 -11.97 -5.00
C LEU A 159 -2.71 -11.60 -3.67
N VAL A 160 -2.04 -10.45 -3.61
CA VAL A 160 -1.33 -9.98 -2.41
C VAL A 160 -2.29 -9.29 -1.44
N LEU A 161 -3.15 -8.37 -1.92
CA LEU A 161 -4.03 -7.58 -1.07
C LEU A 161 -5.35 -8.30 -0.72
N GLY A 162 -5.83 -9.19 -1.59
CA GLY A 162 -7.15 -9.82 -1.47
C GLY A 162 -7.44 -10.40 -0.08
N PRO A 163 -6.55 -11.18 0.53
CA PRO A 163 -6.77 -11.71 1.88
C PRO A 163 -6.99 -10.64 2.94
N MET A 164 -6.28 -9.52 2.87
CA MET A 164 -6.41 -8.41 3.81
C MET A 164 -7.67 -7.58 3.58
N LEU A 165 -8.12 -7.47 2.33
CA LEU A 165 -9.34 -6.76 1.95
C LEU A 165 -10.60 -7.57 2.24
N LEU A 166 -10.50 -8.90 2.26
CA LEU A 166 -11.58 -9.85 2.49
C LEU A 166 -11.27 -10.79 3.68
N PRO A 167 -11.04 -10.23 4.90
CA PRO A 167 -10.54 -11.01 6.03
C PRO A 167 -11.50 -12.10 6.50
N GLN A 168 -12.82 -11.88 6.36
CA GLN A 168 -13.83 -12.89 6.73
C GLN A 168 -13.77 -14.10 5.78
N ILE A 169 -13.61 -13.86 4.46
CA ILE A 169 -13.47 -14.95 3.49
C ILE A 169 -12.17 -15.70 3.74
N THR A 170 -11.08 -14.97 4.00
CA THR A 170 -9.79 -15.60 4.32
C THR A 170 -9.91 -16.53 5.53
N GLN A 171 -10.52 -16.05 6.60
CA GLN A 171 -10.72 -16.85 7.81
C GLN A 171 -11.63 -18.07 7.57
N LEU A 172 -12.72 -17.91 6.82
CA LEU A 172 -13.64 -19.02 6.52
C LEU A 172 -12.99 -20.10 5.64
N VAL A 173 -12.08 -19.72 4.73
CA VAL A 173 -11.40 -20.66 3.84
C VAL A 173 -10.21 -21.35 4.51
N THR A 174 -9.44 -20.60 5.31
CA THR A 174 -8.16 -21.07 5.83
C THR A 174 -8.15 -21.38 7.32
N GLY A 175 -9.16 -20.93 8.07
CA GLY A 175 -9.19 -20.98 9.54
C GLY A 175 -8.34 -19.91 10.23
N LEU A 176 -7.59 -19.10 9.47
CA LEU A 176 -6.64 -18.10 9.98
C LEU A 176 -7.05 -16.69 9.58
N VAL A 177 -6.71 -15.70 10.40
CA VAL A 177 -6.86 -14.30 10.03
C VAL A 177 -5.67 -13.81 9.20
N PRO A 178 -5.83 -12.84 8.29
CA PRO A 178 -4.78 -12.46 7.33
C PRO A 178 -3.51 -11.89 7.96
N THR A 179 -3.58 -11.40 9.21
CA THR A 179 -2.44 -10.88 9.97
C THR A 179 -1.75 -11.94 10.84
N ASP A 180 -2.25 -13.17 10.85
CA ASP A 180 -1.63 -14.26 11.57
C ASP A 180 -0.28 -14.61 10.92
N PRO A 181 0.82 -14.71 11.69
CA PRO A 181 2.12 -15.09 11.14
C PRO A 181 2.10 -16.45 10.39
N GLU A 182 1.29 -17.39 10.84
CA GLU A 182 1.12 -18.68 10.15
C GLU A 182 0.47 -18.48 8.79
N PHE A 183 -0.62 -17.68 8.71
CA PHE A 183 -1.24 -17.35 7.43
C PHE A 183 -0.26 -16.66 6.48
N VAL A 184 0.48 -15.66 6.98
CA VAL A 184 1.46 -14.90 6.19
C VAL A 184 2.52 -15.84 5.60
N ALA A 185 3.06 -16.77 6.41
CA ALA A 185 4.06 -17.72 5.96
C ALA A 185 3.51 -18.68 4.89
N VAL A 186 2.34 -19.27 5.12
CA VAL A 186 1.68 -20.20 4.17
C VAL A 186 1.32 -19.48 2.87
N ARG A 187 0.80 -18.25 2.95
CA ARG A 187 0.43 -17.47 1.78
C ARG A 187 1.65 -17.06 0.96
N ALA A 188 2.73 -16.66 1.63
CA ALA A 188 3.99 -16.32 1.00
C ALA A 188 4.59 -17.51 0.24
N ASP A 189 4.67 -18.68 0.86
CA ASP A 189 5.12 -19.92 0.22
C ASP A 189 4.25 -20.30 -0.99
N PHE A 190 2.92 -20.25 -0.83
CA PHE A 190 1.98 -20.53 -1.92
C PHE A 190 2.21 -19.61 -3.14
N LEU A 191 2.30 -18.29 -2.92
CA LEU A 191 2.51 -17.34 -4.01
C LEU A 191 3.89 -17.47 -4.64
N GLY A 192 4.93 -17.77 -3.87
CA GLY A 192 6.27 -18.04 -4.41
C GLY A 192 6.28 -19.27 -5.33
N ARG A 193 5.59 -20.35 -4.95
CA ARG A 193 5.44 -21.54 -5.82
C ARG A 193 4.60 -21.25 -7.06
N LEU A 194 3.53 -20.45 -6.93
CA LEU A 194 2.71 -20.04 -8.06
C LEU A 194 3.55 -19.24 -9.07
N GLU A 195 4.29 -18.24 -8.60
CA GLU A 195 5.19 -17.42 -9.41
C GLU A 195 6.22 -18.29 -10.15
N ALA A 196 6.87 -19.21 -9.46
CA ALA A 196 7.86 -20.12 -10.04
C ALA A 196 7.26 -21.03 -11.14
N ARG A 197 5.98 -21.38 -11.04
CA ARG A 197 5.30 -22.20 -12.06
C ARG A 197 4.85 -21.40 -13.27
N LEU A 198 4.59 -20.11 -13.10
CA LEU A 198 4.21 -19.22 -14.20
C LEU A 198 5.43 -18.70 -15.00
N ALA A 199 6.62 -18.77 -14.41
CA ALA A 199 7.89 -18.35 -15.02
C ALA A 199 8.56 -19.44 -15.88
N THR A 200 7.94 -20.58 -16.04
CA THR A 200 8.42 -21.71 -16.88
C THR A 200 7.61 -21.84 -18.18
#